data_30fc5c0568ec43dd2fd959abcdf058de
#
_entry.id   30fc5c0568ec43dd2fd959abcdf058de
#
_cell.length_a   1.000
_cell.length_b   1.000
_cell.length_c   1.000
_cell.angle_alpha   90.00
_cell.angle_beta   90.00
_cell.angle_gamma   90.00
#
_symmetry.space_group_name_H-M   'P 1'
#
loop_
_entity.id
_entity.type
_entity.pdbx_description
1 polymer ?
#
loop_
_entity_poly.entity_id
_entity_poly.type
_entity_poly.pdbx_seq_one_letter_code
_entity_poly.pdbx_strand_id
1 'polypeptide(L)'
;MTTRPDGYSLLSIALHWIAAIAVIALFITHEGERGSAQYAFHVGGGALLGIIIIWRVLRRPLRGFPAKPDQPAILNLVSTVVLWALLAAMLITVVTGYFLPWSLGAPIDIFGIAQIPSPMGRSHGLHEAMEEIHEITGQAILPLVALHVLGALKHAIIDKDGVMQRMGRAIGGGH
;
A
#
# COMPACT_ATOMS: atom_id res chain seq x y z
N MET A 1 -24.38 7.06 20.92
CA MET A 1 -23.28 7.87 20.38
C MET A 1 -22.03 6.98 20.38
N THR A 2 -21.63 6.43 19.25
CA THR A 2 -20.36 5.69 19.14
C THR A 2 -19.23 6.72 19.09
N THR A 3 -18.47 6.84 20.17
CA THR A 3 -17.27 7.67 20.23
C THR A 3 -16.29 7.15 19.19
N ARG A 4 -15.96 8.00 18.20
CA ARG A 4 -14.92 7.68 17.23
C ARG A 4 -13.59 7.54 17.99
N PRO A 5 -12.85 6.46 17.77
CA PRO A 5 -11.58 6.28 18.45
C PRO A 5 -10.58 7.36 17.99
N ASP A 6 -9.91 8.01 18.94
CA ASP A 6 -8.94 9.10 18.68
C ASP A 6 -7.60 8.64 18.06
N GLY A 7 -7.48 7.38 17.68
CA GLY A 7 -6.26 6.83 17.10
C GLY A 7 -6.45 5.46 16.43
N TYR A 8 -5.35 4.75 16.21
CA TYR A 8 -5.32 3.44 15.57
C TYR A 8 -4.94 2.32 16.54
N SER A 9 -5.40 1.09 16.27
CA SER A 9 -4.95 -0.10 17.00
C SER A 9 -3.48 -0.39 16.69
N LEU A 10 -2.77 -1.03 17.63
CA LEU A 10 -1.38 -1.44 17.44
C LEU A 10 -1.17 -2.24 16.15
N LEU A 11 -2.10 -3.16 15.84
CA LEU A 11 -2.07 -3.93 14.59
C LEU A 11 -2.16 -3.02 13.34
N SER A 12 -3.01 -1.98 13.37
CA SER A 12 -3.13 -1.04 12.24
C SER A 12 -1.87 -0.23 12.03
N ILE A 13 -1.21 0.17 13.13
CA ILE A 13 0.06 0.90 13.12
C ILE A 13 1.18 -0.02 12.58
N ALA A 14 1.31 -1.23 13.13
CA ALA A 14 2.32 -2.19 12.69
C ALA A 14 2.18 -2.51 11.20
N LEU A 15 0.96 -2.82 10.73
CA LEU A 15 0.71 -3.10 9.32
C LEU A 15 0.92 -1.89 8.41
N HIS A 16 0.75 -0.66 8.91
CA HIS A 16 1.08 0.54 8.15
C HIS A 16 2.59 0.64 7.93
N TRP A 17 3.39 0.50 8.98
CA TRP A 17 4.84 0.59 8.87
C TRP A 17 5.45 -0.57 8.08
N ILE A 18 4.95 -1.79 8.27
CA ILE A 18 5.36 -2.94 7.45
C ILE A 18 5.07 -2.67 5.97
N ALA A 19 3.87 -2.20 5.64
CA ALA A 19 3.52 -1.87 4.26
C ALA A 19 4.37 -0.72 3.70
N ALA A 20 4.65 0.32 4.48
CA ALA A 20 5.48 1.44 4.04
C ALA A 20 6.91 1.00 3.70
N ILE A 21 7.53 0.20 4.56
CA ILE A 21 8.88 -0.34 4.33
C ILE A 21 8.88 -1.29 3.13
N ALA A 22 7.89 -2.19 3.05
CA ALA A 22 7.80 -3.17 1.97
C ALA A 22 7.58 -2.49 0.60
N VAL A 23 6.73 -1.46 0.50
CA VAL A 23 6.53 -0.70 -0.74
C VAL A 23 7.83 -0.08 -1.24
N ILE A 24 8.62 0.53 -0.34
CA ILE A 24 9.93 1.10 -0.72
C ILE A 24 10.89 -0.01 -1.18
N ALA A 25 10.97 -1.12 -0.46
CA ALA A 25 11.82 -2.24 -0.81
C ALA A 25 11.44 -2.87 -2.17
N LEU A 26 10.14 -3.05 -2.42
CA LEU A 26 9.62 -3.56 -3.70
C LEU A 26 9.89 -2.59 -4.84
N PHE A 27 9.80 -1.27 -4.59
CA PHE A 27 10.16 -0.28 -5.60
C PHE A 27 11.65 -0.33 -5.96
N ILE A 28 12.54 -0.51 -4.98
CA ILE A 28 13.99 -0.62 -5.23
C ILE A 28 14.34 -1.90 -6.01
N THR A 29 13.55 -2.95 -5.85
CA THR A 29 13.82 -4.27 -6.44
C THR A 29 13.05 -4.57 -7.74
N HIS A 30 12.29 -3.59 -8.29
CA HIS A 30 11.43 -3.83 -9.45
C HIS A 30 12.21 -4.10 -10.76
N GLU A 31 13.42 -3.58 -10.90
CA GLU A 31 14.28 -3.80 -12.09
C GLU A 31 15.09 -5.11 -12.03
N GLY A 32 14.81 -6.00 -11.11
CA GLY A 32 15.51 -7.27 -10.99
C GLY A 32 15.31 -8.16 -12.22
N GLU A 33 16.41 -8.68 -12.80
CA GLU A 33 16.34 -9.65 -13.89
C GLU A 33 15.64 -10.93 -13.45
N ARG A 34 14.89 -11.55 -14.36
CA ARG A 34 14.20 -12.83 -14.09
C ARG A 34 15.19 -13.89 -13.60
N GLY A 35 14.89 -14.52 -12.48
CA GLY A 35 15.75 -15.51 -11.81
C GLY A 35 16.75 -14.90 -10.83
N SER A 36 16.86 -13.58 -10.74
CA SER A 36 17.67 -12.93 -9.70
C SER A 36 16.97 -12.94 -8.34
N ALA A 37 17.74 -12.76 -7.26
CA ALA A 37 17.20 -12.60 -5.92
C ALA A 37 16.31 -11.35 -5.80
N GLN A 38 16.62 -10.28 -6.53
CA GLN A 38 15.80 -9.06 -6.59
C GLN A 38 14.43 -9.35 -7.19
N TYR A 39 14.39 -10.06 -8.33
CA TYR A 39 13.14 -10.47 -8.97
C TYR A 39 12.30 -11.37 -8.04
N ALA A 40 12.92 -12.38 -7.42
CA ALA A 40 12.24 -13.25 -6.47
C ALA A 40 11.68 -12.48 -5.28
N PHE A 41 12.43 -11.48 -4.77
CA PHE A 41 11.96 -10.61 -3.70
C PHE A 41 10.79 -9.73 -4.14
N HIS A 42 10.85 -9.13 -5.36
CA HIS A 42 9.77 -8.31 -5.88
C HIS A 42 8.48 -9.13 -6.06
N VAL A 43 8.55 -10.28 -6.70
CA VAL A 43 7.38 -11.12 -6.96
C VAL A 43 6.83 -11.73 -5.69
N GLY A 44 7.66 -12.44 -4.91
CA GLY A 44 7.23 -13.11 -3.68
C GLY A 44 6.84 -12.13 -2.58
N GLY A 45 7.62 -11.07 -2.38
CA GLY A 45 7.34 -9.99 -1.44
C GLY A 45 6.09 -9.20 -1.83
N GLY A 46 5.92 -8.91 -3.12
CA GLY A 46 4.73 -8.26 -3.68
C GLY A 46 3.46 -9.08 -3.46
N ALA A 47 3.53 -10.40 -3.64
CA ALA A 47 2.42 -11.30 -3.35
C ALA A 47 2.01 -11.26 -1.87
N LEU A 48 2.97 -11.33 -0.95
CA LEU A 48 2.68 -11.26 0.49
C LEU A 48 2.16 -9.88 0.91
N LEU A 49 2.79 -8.80 0.42
CA LEU A 49 2.32 -7.44 0.68
C LEU A 49 0.90 -7.22 0.13
N GLY A 50 0.59 -7.81 -1.01
CA GLY A 50 -0.73 -7.75 -1.63
C GLY A 50 -1.83 -8.24 -0.70
N ILE A 51 -1.63 -9.33 0.00
CA ILE A 51 -2.58 -9.86 1.00
C ILE A 51 -2.82 -8.81 2.10
N ILE A 52 -1.76 -8.20 2.61
CA ILE A 52 -1.84 -7.16 3.65
C ILE A 52 -2.62 -5.94 3.14
N ILE A 53 -2.34 -5.48 1.93
CA ILE A 53 -2.98 -4.31 1.33
C ILE A 53 -4.47 -4.58 1.10
N ILE A 54 -4.83 -5.69 0.47
CA ILE A 54 -6.22 -6.07 0.21
C ILE A 54 -6.98 -6.14 1.55
N TRP A 55 -6.42 -6.80 2.55
CA TRP A 55 -7.04 -6.89 3.88
C TRP A 55 -7.24 -5.51 4.52
N ARG A 56 -6.25 -4.60 4.43
CA ARG A 56 -6.38 -3.23 4.94
C ARG A 56 -7.47 -2.45 4.23
N VAL A 57 -7.54 -2.56 2.89
CA VAL A 57 -8.56 -1.89 2.07
C VAL A 57 -9.95 -2.36 2.47
N LEU A 58 -10.15 -3.67 2.58
CA LEU A 58 -11.45 -4.25 2.96
C LEU A 58 -11.89 -3.87 4.38
N ARG A 59 -10.94 -3.71 5.31
CA ARG A 59 -11.27 -3.30 6.69
C ARG A 59 -11.47 -1.81 6.89
N ARG A 60 -11.03 -0.97 5.96
CA ARG A 60 -11.12 0.49 6.08
C ARG A 60 -12.55 1.00 6.28
N PRO A 61 -13.54 0.61 5.45
CA PRO A 61 -14.93 1.06 5.61
C PRO A 61 -15.56 0.62 6.94
N LEU A 62 -15.17 -0.55 7.45
CA LEU A 62 -15.75 -1.13 8.67
C LEU A 62 -15.32 -0.40 9.95
N ARG A 63 -14.20 0.31 9.94
CA ARG A 63 -13.63 0.99 11.13
C ARG A 63 -13.90 2.49 11.18
N GLY A 64 -14.47 3.07 10.11
CA GLY A 64 -14.65 4.51 9.99
C GLY A 64 -13.33 5.27 9.80
N PHE A 65 -13.46 6.58 9.71
CA PHE A 65 -12.31 7.49 9.52
C PHE A 65 -12.10 8.30 10.79
N PRO A 66 -10.85 8.51 11.22
CA PRO A 66 -10.55 9.46 12.30
C PRO A 66 -11.09 10.84 11.97
N ALA A 67 -11.28 11.66 13.00
CA ALA A 67 -11.65 13.06 12.81
C ALA A 67 -10.60 13.77 11.95
N LYS A 68 -11.08 14.60 11.00
CA LYS A 68 -10.19 15.45 10.20
C LYS A 68 -9.50 16.45 11.11
N PRO A 69 -8.22 16.79 10.85
CA PRO A 69 -7.53 17.83 11.57
C PRO A 69 -8.20 19.21 11.33
N ASP A 70 -8.04 20.10 12.31
CA ASP A 70 -8.51 21.49 12.20
C ASP A 70 -7.51 22.28 11.33
N GLN A 71 -7.80 22.34 10.05
CA GLN A 71 -6.98 23.03 9.05
C GLN A 71 -7.89 23.53 7.90
N PRO A 72 -7.41 24.45 7.04
CA PRO A 72 -8.18 24.92 5.88
C PRO A 72 -8.78 23.79 5.05
N ALA A 73 -10.02 23.97 4.59
CA ALA A 73 -10.79 22.95 3.85
C ALA A 73 -10.03 22.42 2.63
N ILE A 74 -9.27 23.29 1.94
CA ILE A 74 -8.46 22.90 0.78
C ILE A 74 -7.37 21.89 1.15
N LEU A 75 -6.71 22.02 2.30
CA LEU A 75 -5.69 21.07 2.76
C LEU A 75 -6.33 19.74 3.15
N ASN A 76 -7.52 19.76 3.75
CA ASN A 76 -8.29 18.56 4.02
C ASN A 76 -8.71 17.85 2.73
N LEU A 77 -9.05 18.60 1.68
CA LEU A 77 -9.36 18.05 0.35
C LEU A 77 -8.12 17.40 -0.27
N VAL A 78 -7.00 18.12 -0.32
CA VAL A 78 -5.72 17.61 -0.87
C VAL A 78 -5.29 16.34 -0.14
N SER A 79 -5.30 16.35 1.19
CA SER A 79 -4.98 15.14 1.99
C SER A 79 -5.90 13.97 1.64
N THR A 80 -7.20 14.23 1.51
CA THR A 80 -8.18 13.20 1.15
C THR A 80 -7.89 12.62 -0.24
N VAL A 81 -7.62 13.47 -1.24
CA VAL A 81 -7.31 13.05 -2.61
C VAL A 81 -6.01 12.21 -2.62
N VAL A 82 -4.94 12.70 -1.99
CA VAL A 82 -3.65 11.98 -1.93
C VAL A 82 -3.80 10.61 -1.27
N LEU A 83 -4.53 10.51 -0.15
CA LEU A 83 -4.73 9.24 0.55
C LEU A 83 -5.56 8.25 -0.29
N TRP A 84 -6.59 8.70 -0.98
CA TRP A 84 -7.37 7.83 -1.85
C TRP A 84 -6.63 7.44 -3.13
N ALA A 85 -5.88 8.37 -3.73
CA ALA A 85 -5.04 8.10 -4.89
C ALA A 85 -3.95 7.07 -4.53
N LEU A 86 -3.28 7.22 -3.39
CA LEU A 86 -2.28 6.27 -2.91
C LEU A 86 -2.89 4.89 -2.68
N LEU A 87 -4.05 4.83 -2.03
CA LEU A 87 -4.74 3.56 -1.78
C LEU A 87 -5.16 2.88 -3.09
N ALA A 88 -5.71 3.64 -4.05
CA ALA A 88 -6.10 3.13 -5.36
C ALA A 88 -4.87 2.64 -6.16
N ALA A 89 -3.81 3.45 -6.22
CA ALA A 89 -2.58 3.07 -6.92
C ALA A 89 -1.99 1.78 -6.34
N MET A 90 -1.89 1.66 -5.02
CA MET A 90 -1.40 0.44 -4.36
C MET A 90 -2.28 -0.77 -4.67
N LEU A 91 -3.60 -0.63 -4.64
CA LEU A 91 -4.52 -1.73 -4.95
C LEU A 91 -4.41 -2.17 -6.41
N ILE A 92 -4.36 -1.22 -7.35
CA ILE A 92 -4.21 -1.51 -8.78
C ILE A 92 -2.86 -2.20 -9.04
N THR A 93 -1.76 -1.66 -8.49
CA THR A 93 -0.42 -2.26 -8.64
C THR A 93 -0.38 -3.69 -8.08
N VAL A 94 -0.98 -3.94 -6.93
CA VAL A 94 -1.07 -5.29 -6.36
C VAL A 94 -1.86 -6.22 -7.28
N VAL A 95 -3.04 -5.82 -7.71
CA VAL A 95 -3.89 -6.66 -8.58
C VAL A 95 -3.19 -6.96 -9.89
N THR A 96 -2.65 -5.96 -10.56
CA THR A 96 -1.91 -6.16 -11.83
C THR A 96 -0.67 -7.04 -11.63
N GLY A 97 0.05 -6.88 -10.50
CA GLY A 97 1.19 -7.70 -10.13
C GLY A 97 0.86 -9.20 -10.00
N TYR A 98 -0.34 -9.57 -9.53
CA TYR A 98 -0.80 -10.96 -9.55
C TYR A 98 -1.11 -11.43 -10.97
N PHE A 99 -1.68 -10.56 -11.80
CA PHE A 99 -2.02 -10.91 -13.18
C PHE A 99 -0.80 -11.06 -14.10
N LEU A 100 0.33 -10.43 -13.80
CA LEU A 100 1.54 -10.51 -14.62
C LEU A 100 2.02 -11.96 -14.86
N PRO A 101 2.35 -12.77 -13.83
CA PRO A 101 2.69 -14.16 -14.05
C PRO A 101 1.50 -14.99 -14.53
N TRP A 102 0.28 -14.76 -14.03
CA TRP A 102 -0.91 -15.53 -14.42
C TRP A 102 -1.27 -15.37 -15.89
N SER A 103 -1.12 -14.18 -16.46
CA SER A 103 -1.37 -13.93 -17.89
C SER A 103 -0.38 -14.65 -18.81
N LEU A 104 0.74 -15.10 -18.30
CA LEU A 104 1.69 -15.97 -18.99
C LEU A 104 1.44 -17.46 -18.71
N GLY A 105 0.39 -17.82 -17.95
CA GLY A 105 0.12 -19.18 -17.49
C GLY A 105 1.11 -19.69 -16.44
N ALA A 106 1.92 -18.79 -15.85
CA ALA A 106 2.91 -19.12 -14.84
C ALA A 106 2.37 -18.93 -13.42
N PRO A 107 2.80 -19.75 -12.45
CA PRO A 107 2.45 -19.53 -11.05
C PRO A 107 3.20 -18.32 -10.49
N ILE A 108 2.67 -17.74 -9.40
CA ILE A 108 3.40 -16.78 -8.57
C ILE A 108 4.25 -17.58 -7.61
N ASP A 109 5.57 -17.43 -7.70
CA ASP A 109 6.50 -18.06 -6.78
C ASP A 109 6.70 -17.22 -5.52
N ILE A 110 6.50 -17.83 -4.37
CA ILE A 110 6.74 -17.20 -3.06
C ILE A 110 8.04 -17.76 -2.50
N PHE A 111 9.16 -17.18 -2.91
CA PHE A 111 10.52 -17.50 -2.44
C PHE A 111 10.92 -18.98 -2.57
N GLY A 112 10.37 -19.72 -3.53
CA GLY A 112 10.60 -21.16 -3.67
C GLY A 112 9.93 -22.03 -2.58
N ILE A 113 9.20 -21.42 -1.65
CA ILE A 113 8.54 -22.13 -0.53
C ILE A 113 7.12 -22.56 -0.92
N ALA A 114 6.44 -21.71 -1.66
CA ALA A 114 5.06 -21.95 -2.10
C ALA A 114 4.82 -21.34 -3.48
N GLN A 115 3.81 -21.85 -4.18
CA GLN A 115 3.39 -21.34 -5.47
C GLN A 115 1.88 -21.14 -5.50
N ILE A 116 1.45 -19.98 -6.01
CA ILE A 116 0.04 -19.72 -6.29
C ILE A 116 -0.18 -20.02 -7.78
N PRO A 117 -0.91 -21.09 -8.12
CA PRO A 117 -1.09 -21.51 -9.51
C PRO A 117 -1.85 -20.44 -10.31
N SER A 118 -1.56 -20.40 -11.62
CA SER A 118 -2.33 -19.55 -12.52
C SER A 118 -3.76 -20.09 -12.68
N PRO A 119 -4.79 -19.24 -12.49
CA PRO A 119 -6.17 -19.62 -12.75
C PRO A 119 -6.54 -19.55 -14.24
N MET A 120 -5.60 -19.14 -15.11
CA MET A 120 -5.86 -18.89 -16.52
C MET A 120 -4.73 -19.41 -17.42
N GLY A 121 -5.03 -19.57 -18.71
CA GLY A 121 -4.06 -19.85 -19.76
C GLY A 121 -3.33 -18.59 -20.22
N ARG A 122 -2.35 -18.78 -21.12
CA ARG A 122 -1.52 -17.69 -21.64
C ARG A 122 -2.33 -16.73 -22.51
N SER A 123 -2.17 -15.42 -22.26
CA SER A 123 -2.77 -14.32 -23.01
C SER A 123 -1.80 -13.15 -23.11
N HIS A 124 -1.17 -12.94 -24.27
CA HIS A 124 -0.19 -11.87 -24.47
C HIS A 124 -0.81 -10.49 -24.32
N GLY A 125 -1.97 -10.22 -24.92
CA GLY A 125 -2.61 -8.91 -24.84
C GLY A 125 -3.01 -8.55 -23.39
N LEU A 126 -3.41 -9.55 -22.58
CA LEU A 126 -3.66 -9.30 -21.16
C LEU A 126 -2.36 -9.01 -20.41
N HIS A 127 -1.27 -9.71 -20.75
CA HIS A 127 0.03 -9.49 -20.13
C HIS A 127 0.52 -8.06 -20.37
N GLU A 128 0.54 -7.61 -21.62
CA GLU A 128 0.95 -6.25 -22.01
C GLU A 128 0.14 -5.17 -21.29
N ALA A 129 -1.19 -5.34 -21.25
CA ALA A 129 -2.05 -4.38 -20.55
C ALA A 129 -1.78 -4.36 -19.04
N MET A 130 -1.57 -5.52 -18.41
CA MET A 130 -1.27 -5.58 -16.97
C MET A 130 0.11 -5.03 -16.65
N GLU A 131 1.09 -5.24 -17.52
CA GLU A 131 2.44 -4.71 -17.39
C GLU A 131 2.43 -3.18 -17.44
N GLU A 132 1.80 -2.59 -18.45
CA GLU A 132 1.68 -1.14 -18.58
C GLU A 132 0.97 -0.50 -17.37
N ILE A 133 -0.16 -1.08 -16.94
CA ILE A 133 -0.89 -0.55 -15.77
C ILE A 133 -0.05 -0.70 -14.49
N HIS A 134 0.64 -1.83 -14.31
CA HIS A 134 1.51 -2.07 -13.16
C HIS A 134 2.63 -1.05 -13.08
N GLU A 135 3.30 -0.79 -14.19
CA GLU A 135 4.39 0.16 -14.28
C GLU A 135 3.91 1.59 -13.99
N ILE A 136 2.86 2.05 -14.69
CA ILE A 136 2.30 3.40 -14.48
C ILE A 136 1.86 3.61 -13.03
N THR A 137 1.13 2.66 -12.47
CA THR A 137 0.64 2.78 -11.10
C THR A 137 1.75 2.64 -10.07
N GLY A 138 2.74 1.77 -10.32
CA GLY A 138 3.94 1.62 -9.50
C GLY A 138 4.76 2.92 -9.44
N GLN A 139 4.99 3.56 -10.58
CA GLN A 139 5.68 4.85 -10.65
C GLN A 139 4.90 5.97 -9.98
N ALA A 140 3.57 5.97 -10.07
CA ALA A 140 2.72 6.97 -9.43
C ALA A 140 2.75 6.89 -7.89
N ILE A 141 3.07 5.72 -7.31
CA ILE A 141 3.17 5.56 -5.85
C ILE A 141 4.24 6.47 -5.24
N LEU A 142 5.39 6.64 -5.87
CA LEU A 142 6.48 7.45 -5.30
C LEU A 142 6.09 8.91 -5.03
N PRO A 143 5.61 9.68 -6.00
CA PRO A 143 5.21 11.06 -5.74
C PRO A 143 4.04 11.13 -4.76
N LEU A 144 3.12 10.16 -4.75
CA LEU A 144 2.03 10.11 -3.78
C LEU A 144 2.54 9.83 -2.37
N VAL A 145 3.51 8.93 -2.20
CA VAL A 145 4.19 8.69 -0.91
C VAL A 145 4.93 9.93 -0.46
N ALA A 146 5.64 10.61 -1.35
CA ALA A 146 6.32 11.88 -1.03
C ALA A 146 5.34 12.93 -0.50
N LEU A 147 4.21 13.14 -1.18
CA LEU A 147 3.16 14.07 -0.73
C LEU A 147 2.55 13.62 0.61
N HIS A 148 2.33 12.33 0.81
CA HIS A 148 1.83 11.77 2.07
C HIS A 148 2.80 12.02 3.23
N VAL A 149 4.09 11.80 3.02
CA VAL A 149 5.14 12.03 4.03
C VAL A 149 5.28 13.53 4.33
N LEU A 150 5.29 14.39 3.30
CA LEU A 150 5.32 15.85 3.50
C LEU A 150 4.12 16.35 4.29
N GLY A 151 2.91 15.81 4.02
CA GLY A 151 1.72 16.10 4.81
C GLY A 151 1.87 15.67 6.28
N ALA A 152 2.40 14.47 6.51
CA ALA A 152 2.65 13.97 7.87
C ALA A 152 3.69 14.83 8.63
N LEU A 153 4.77 15.24 7.94
CA LEU A 153 5.79 16.14 8.51
C LEU A 153 5.22 17.53 8.82
N LYS A 154 4.35 18.07 7.94
CA LYS A 154 3.64 19.32 8.22
C LYS A 154 2.86 19.22 9.54
N HIS A 155 2.06 18.16 9.72
CA HIS A 155 1.31 17.94 10.95
C HIS A 155 2.22 17.77 12.18
N ALA A 156 3.39 17.13 12.02
CA ALA A 156 4.33 16.91 13.12
C ALA A 156 5.11 18.17 13.52
N ILE A 157 5.56 18.97 12.56
CA ILE A 157 6.53 20.05 12.77
C ILE A 157 5.84 21.42 12.83
N ILE A 158 4.91 21.66 11.92
CA ILE A 158 4.25 22.97 11.74
C ILE A 158 2.98 23.05 12.59
N ASP A 159 2.03 22.15 12.35
CA ASP A 159 0.71 22.20 12.99
C ASP A 159 0.74 21.68 14.43
N LYS A 160 1.59 20.70 14.73
CA LYS A 160 1.76 20.06 16.04
C LYS A 160 0.44 19.58 16.64
N ASP A 161 -0.46 19.09 15.77
CA ASP A 161 -1.88 18.78 16.06
C ASP A 161 -2.13 17.34 16.51
N GLY A 162 -1.08 16.55 16.70
CA GLY A 162 -1.19 15.16 17.15
C GLY A 162 -1.54 14.14 16.07
N VAL A 163 -1.71 14.53 14.82
CA VAL A 163 -2.04 13.60 13.71
C VAL A 163 -0.96 12.55 13.52
N MET A 164 0.31 12.95 13.57
CA MET A 164 1.45 12.03 13.45
C MET A 164 1.51 11.03 14.62
N GLN A 165 1.19 11.47 15.83
CA GLN A 165 1.19 10.63 17.02
C GLN A 165 0.17 9.49 16.93
N ARG A 166 -0.91 9.63 16.16
CA ARG A 166 -1.89 8.56 15.91
C ARG A 166 -1.27 7.33 15.24
N MET A 167 -0.15 7.51 14.53
CA MET A 167 0.62 6.42 13.89
C MET A 167 1.85 5.99 14.69
N GLY A 168 2.13 6.63 15.81
CA GLY A 168 3.21 6.27 16.74
C GLY A 168 2.74 5.64 18.05
N ARG A 169 1.48 5.87 18.45
CA ARG A 169 0.92 5.37 19.72
C ARG A 169 -0.43 4.71 19.50
N ALA A 170 -0.58 3.47 19.97
CA ALA A 170 -1.84 2.75 19.91
C ALA A 170 -2.86 3.30 20.93
N ILE A 171 -4.14 3.25 20.59
CA ILE A 171 -5.22 3.49 21.55
C ILE A 171 -5.16 2.36 22.60
N GLY A 172 -5.16 2.71 23.87
CA GLY A 172 -5.20 1.75 24.99
C GLY A 172 -3.85 1.47 25.66
N GLY A 173 -2.79 2.20 25.32
CA GLY A 173 -1.47 2.12 25.99
C GLY A 173 -1.31 3.08 27.18
N GLY A 174 -2.39 3.47 27.83
CA GLY A 174 -2.36 4.29 29.05
C GLY A 174 -2.84 3.46 30.25
N HIS A 175 -1.91 2.97 31.04
CA HIS A 175 -2.10 2.68 32.45
C HIS A 175 -1.53 3.82 33.27
#